data_1a703877740f2855676e86dd5928e985
#
_entry.id   1a703877740f2855676e86dd5928e985
#
_cell.length_a   1.000
_cell.length_b   1.000
_cell.length_c   1.000
_cell.angle_alpha   90.00
_cell.angle_beta   90.00
_cell.angle_gamma   90.00
#
_symmetry.space_group_name_H-M   'P 1'
#
loop_
_entity.id
_entity.type
_entity.pdbx_description
1 polymer ?
#
loop_
_entity_poly.entity_id
_entity_poly.type
_entity_poly.pdbx_seq_one_letter_code
_entity_poly.pdbx_strand_id
1 'polypeptide(L)'
;TLIGHDASVNTVKFSPSNNLLASGGDDYKVILWKISEPLVKNDEIIPNILGKHKGKVVDIDFSKDGKYLLTASWDGSIGYWDIEKRKNIRFIKGHKGPVYSVKFSDDNKYIYSSGYDGEIRLWKRSNGEFVRPLIKNGWGVSVFEVSEQNNFIAYGSIDGKIIISEYNKDKKILEIGEDRTPILSMYYLKNENLISFGNAKGRMIILDTQKWALVRDFNAVNGPIWDNILFPNDSSLIVAGLDDFLTRWEIFDFPPEILERPGPARRFNPIREVGNGEKQFARKCSVCHTLTLNGKKRAGPTLYKVFGREAGTLKGYKYSEALIKSDLIWNESTINQLFDEGPDKVTPGTKMPIQRMKKYEDRRDLIKYLKKVTN
;
A
#
# COMPACT_ATOMS: atom_id res chain seq x y z
N THR A 1 -18.20 5.72 7.05
CA THR A 1 -17.22 5.70 5.94
C THR A 1 -16.57 7.06 5.86
N LEU A 2 -15.22 7.11 5.80
CA LEU A 2 -14.47 8.36 5.57
C LEU A 2 -14.42 8.64 4.07
N ILE A 3 -14.94 9.79 3.64
CA ILE A 3 -14.98 10.20 2.22
C ILE A 3 -14.22 11.51 2.07
N GLY A 4 -13.14 11.54 1.26
CA GLY A 4 -12.33 12.76 1.05
C GLY A 4 -11.20 12.61 0.05
N HIS A 5 -10.68 11.39 -0.17
CA HIS A 5 -9.73 11.12 -1.24
C HIS A 5 -10.43 10.89 -2.58
N ASP A 6 -9.85 11.44 -3.65
CA ASP A 6 -10.33 11.26 -5.02
C ASP A 6 -9.69 10.05 -5.73
N ALA A 7 -8.70 9.42 -5.09
CA ALA A 7 -8.00 8.24 -5.59
C ALA A 7 -7.70 7.25 -4.46
N SER A 8 -6.89 6.22 -4.75
CA SER A 8 -6.54 5.19 -3.76
C SER A 8 -5.85 5.79 -2.54
N VAL A 9 -6.24 5.34 -1.36
CA VAL A 9 -5.54 5.63 -0.11
C VAL A 9 -4.43 4.60 0.05
N ASN A 10 -3.20 5.07 0.22
CA ASN A 10 -2.02 4.22 0.33
C ASN A 10 -1.61 3.98 1.78
N THR A 11 -1.90 4.94 2.65
CA THR A 11 -1.45 4.89 4.05
C THR A 11 -2.46 5.58 4.95
N VAL A 12 -2.62 5.03 6.16
CA VAL A 12 -3.39 5.61 7.26
C VAL A 12 -2.64 5.41 8.57
N LYS A 13 -2.73 6.39 9.46
CA LYS A 13 -2.09 6.33 10.79
C LYS A 13 -2.94 7.04 11.82
N PHE A 14 -3.15 6.40 12.97
CA PHE A 14 -3.73 7.08 14.13
C PHE A 14 -2.70 7.94 14.85
N SER A 15 -3.16 9.08 15.38
CA SER A 15 -2.35 9.87 16.31
C SER A 15 -2.11 9.10 17.61
N PRO A 16 -1.06 9.43 18.38
CA PRO A 16 -0.80 8.79 19.68
C PRO A 16 -1.97 8.87 20.67
N SER A 17 -2.81 9.90 20.56
CA SER A 17 -4.03 10.08 21.38
C SER A 17 -5.26 9.39 20.83
N ASN A 18 -5.15 8.71 19.66
CA ASN A 18 -6.25 8.05 18.93
C ASN A 18 -7.45 8.93 18.56
N ASN A 19 -7.36 10.26 18.73
CA ASN A 19 -8.43 11.20 18.39
C ASN A 19 -8.34 11.76 16.97
N LEU A 20 -7.21 11.53 16.28
CA LEU A 20 -7.00 11.89 14.89
C LEU A 20 -6.53 10.67 14.09
N LEU A 21 -6.97 10.61 12.86
CA LEU A 21 -6.43 9.72 11.83
C LEU A 21 -5.84 10.60 10.73
N ALA A 22 -4.66 10.27 10.25
CA ALA A 22 -4.10 10.84 9.04
C ALA A 22 -4.17 9.85 7.89
N SER A 23 -4.41 10.34 6.68
CA SER A 23 -4.38 9.52 5.47
C SER A 23 -3.65 10.20 4.33
N GLY A 24 -3.00 9.40 3.49
CA GLY A 24 -2.31 9.82 2.28
C GLY A 24 -2.67 8.94 1.08
N GLY A 25 -2.75 9.52 -0.09
CA GLY A 25 -3.25 8.79 -1.26
C GLY A 25 -2.59 9.14 -2.59
N ASP A 26 -3.08 8.46 -3.63
CA ASP A 26 -2.71 8.66 -5.02
C ASP A 26 -3.19 10.00 -5.59
N ASP A 27 -4.07 10.71 -4.90
CA ASP A 27 -4.51 12.07 -5.20
C ASP A 27 -3.57 13.15 -4.64
N TYR A 28 -2.44 12.71 -4.05
CA TYR A 28 -1.38 13.54 -3.46
C TYR A 28 -1.77 14.27 -2.18
N LYS A 29 -3.03 14.11 -1.73
CA LYS A 29 -3.56 14.76 -0.53
C LYS A 29 -3.04 14.10 0.74
N VAL A 30 -2.85 14.94 1.75
CA VAL A 30 -2.71 14.56 3.15
C VAL A 30 -3.96 15.06 3.88
N ILE A 31 -4.73 14.15 4.45
CA ILE A 31 -6.01 14.46 5.10
C ILE A 31 -5.96 14.06 6.56
N LEU A 32 -6.43 14.94 7.44
CA LEU A 32 -6.67 14.66 8.85
C LEU A 32 -8.18 14.46 9.08
N TRP A 33 -8.49 13.44 9.86
CA TRP A 33 -9.83 13.07 10.26
C TRP A 33 -9.94 13.14 11.77
N LYS A 34 -10.92 13.88 12.27
CA LYS A 34 -11.21 13.90 13.71
C LYS A 34 -12.08 12.69 14.03
N ILE A 35 -11.54 11.78 14.83
CA ILE A 35 -12.25 10.59 15.27
C ILE A 35 -12.76 10.86 16.67
N SER A 36 -14.10 10.93 16.81
CA SER A 36 -14.76 11.04 18.11
C SER A 36 -15.30 9.68 18.55
N GLU A 37 -15.10 9.32 19.79
CA GLU A 37 -15.77 8.15 20.37
C GLU A 37 -17.01 8.60 21.18
N PRO A 38 -18.13 7.85 21.12
CA PRO A 38 -18.35 6.69 20.24
C PRO A 38 -18.56 7.11 18.79
N LEU A 39 -18.09 6.32 17.84
CA LEU A 39 -18.40 6.48 16.42
C LEU A 39 -19.91 6.32 16.21
N VAL A 40 -20.64 7.41 16.20
CA VAL A 40 -22.07 7.39 15.95
C VAL A 40 -22.31 7.07 14.47
N LYS A 41 -23.21 6.13 14.21
CA LYS A 41 -23.41 5.48 12.90
C LYS A 41 -23.74 6.43 11.74
N ASN A 42 -24.01 7.70 12.01
CA ASN A 42 -24.46 8.71 11.03
C ASN A 42 -23.64 10.02 11.04
N ASP A 43 -22.56 10.13 11.80
CA ASP A 43 -21.76 11.35 11.77
C ASP A 43 -20.95 11.42 10.46
N GLU A 44 -21.20 12.43 9.65
CA GLU A 44 -20.33 12.81 8.55
C GLU A 44 -19.02 13.37 9.12
N ILE A 45 -17.98 12.54 9.10
CA ILE A 45 -16.64 13.00 9.47
C ILE A 45 -16.08 13.85 8.33
N ILE A 46 -16.02 15.15 8.53
CA ILE A 46 -15.56 16.11 7.54
C ILE A 46 -14.04 15.98 7.34
N PRO A 47 -13.57 15.75 6.11
CA PRO A 47 -12.14 15.69 5.81
C PRO A 47 -11.49 17.06 5.98
N ASN A 48 -10.40 17.10 6.75
CA ASN A 48 -9.56 18.28 6.85
C ASN A 48 -8.30 18.07 6.00
N ILE A 49 -8.27 18.68 4.81
CA ILE A 49 -7.12 18.60 3.92
C ILE A 49 -5.99 19.45 4.51
N LEU A 50 -4.96 18.79 5.02
CA LEU A 50 -3.77 19.44 5.57
C LEU A 50 -2.90 20.05 4.48
N GLY A 51 -2.87 19.41 3.31
CA GLY A 51 -2.17 19.90 2.12
C GLY A 51 -1.96 18.83 1.05
N LYS A 52 -1.06 19.13 0.10
CA LYS A 52 -0.75 18.24 -1.04
C LYS A 52 0.75 18.17 -1.31
N HIS A 53 1.18 16.99 -1.71
CA HIS A 53 2.45 16.75 -2.41
C HIS A 53 2.32 16.94 -3.93
N LYS A 54 3.42 16.76 -4.65
CA LYS A 54 3.43 16.71 -6.12
C LYS A 54 3.39 15.28 -6.68
N GLY A 55 3.35 14.28 -5.81
CA GLY A 55 3.26 12.86 -6.12
C GLY A 55 2.51 12.10 -5.04
N LYS A 56 2.33 10.80 -5.23
CA LYS A 56 1.62 9.91 -4.31
C LYS A 56 2.20 10.00 -2.90
N VAL A 57 1.32 10.07 -1.91
CA VAL A 57 1.68 9.94 -0.49
C VAL A 57 1.58 8.47 -0.12
N VAL A 58 2.67 7.90 0.38
CA VAL A 58 2.78 6.43 0.57
C VAL A 58 3.07 6.00 1.99
N ASP A 59 3.54 6.93 2.85
CA ASP A 59 3.72 6.65 4.26
C ASP A 59 3.52 7.91 5.11
N ILE A 60 3.13 7.71 6.37
CA ILE A 60 2.80 8.75 7.33
C ILE A 60 3.32 8.34 8.70
N ASP A 61 3.88 9.31 9.44
CA ASP A 61 4.21 9.11 10.84
C ASP A 61 3.87 10.34 11.69
N PHE A 62 3.33 10.10 12.89
CA PHE A 62 3.08 11.14 13.89
C PHE A 62 4.23 11.27 14.85
N SER A 63 4.52 12.50 15.26
CA SER A 63 5.39 12.73 16.44
C SER A 63 4.75 12.14 17.70
N LYS A 64 5.56 11.72 18.67
CA LYS A 64 5.07 11.13 19.94
C LYS A 64 4.10 12.02 20.71
N ASP A 65 4.26 13.34 20.59
CA ASP A 65 3.38 14.33 21.23
C ASP A 65 2.12 14.63 20.40
N GLY A 66 1.97 14.01 19.22
CA GLY A 66 0.84 14.19 18.33
C GLY A 66 0.74 15.56 17.65
N LYS A 67 1.75 16.44 17.81
CA LYS A 67 1.71 17.82 17.29
C LYS A 67 2.14 17.94 15.83
N TYR A 68 2.92 17.00 15.36
CA TYR A 68 3.52 17.02 14.02
C TYR A 68 3.26 15.74 13.25
N LEU A 69 3.27 15.89 11.93
CA LEU A 69 3.11 14.78 11.00
C LEU A 69 4.24 14.80 9.99
N LEU A 70 4.73 13.62 9.63
CA LEU A 70 5.59 13.38 8.48
C LEU A 70 4.81 12.66 7.40
N THR A 71 5.15 12.91 6.15
CA THR A 71 4.62 12.19 5.00
C THR A 71 5.72 11.88 4.01
N ALA A 72 5.76 10.64 3.50
CA ALA A 72 6.66 10.23 2.42
C ALA A 72 5.94 10.33 1.08
N SER A 73 6.61 10.86 0.06
CA SER A 73 6.01 10.99 -1.27
C SER A 73 6.91 10.52 -2.40
N TRP A 74 6.25 10.02 -3.43
CA TRP A 74 6.91 9.67 -4.69
C TRP A 74 7.43 10.90 -5.47
N ASP A 75 7.13 12.11 -5.01
CA ASP A 75 7.76 13.33 -5.55
C ASP A 75 9.20 13.54 -5.07
N GLY A 76 9.72 12.61 -4.25
CA GLY A 76 11.08 12.66 -3.70
C GLY A 76 11.24 13.55 -2.47
N SER A 77 10.13 14.00 -1.90
CA SER A 77 10.14 14.86 -0.70
C SER A 77 9.49 14.19 0.51
N ILE A 78 9.91 14.67 1.69
CA ILE A 78 9.25 14.42 2.97
C ILE A 78 8.46 15.69 3.32
N GLY A 79 7.16 15.57 3.53
CA GLY A 79 6.34 16.64 4.07
C GLY A 79 6.45 16.67 5.59
N TYR A 80 6.68 17.85 6.16
CA TYR A 80 6.66 18.10 7.60
C TYR A 80 5.57 19.10 7.93
N TRP A 81 4.60 18.70 8.75
CA TRP A 81 3.35 19.41 8.96
C TRP A 81 3.11 19.71 10.44
N ASP A 82 2.56 20.89 10.70
CA ASP A 82 2.04 21.31 12.02
C ASP A 82 0.54 21.00 12.04
N ILE A 83 0.13 20.12 12.94
CA ILE A 83 -1.26 19.63 13.02
C ILE A 83 -2.19 20.69 13.59
N GLU A 84 -1.74 21.41 14.63
CA GLU A 84 -2.52 22.44 15.27
C GLU A 84 -2.75 23.64 14.33
N LYS A 85 -1.69 24.10 13.69
CA LYS A 85 -1.74 25.21 12.72
C LYS A 85 -2.27 24.78 11.35
N ARG A 86 -2.48 23.48 11.14
CA ARG A 86 -3.01 22.89 9.89
C ARG A 86 -2.25 23.34 8.64
N LYS A 87 -0.93 23.34 8.70
CA LYS A 87 -0.11 23.82 7.59
C LYS A 87 1.17 23.00 7.40
N ASN A 88 1.67 23.03 6.18
CA ASN A 88 3.02 22.57 5.88
C ASN A 88 4.04 23.49 6.52
N ILE A 89 4.99 22.91 7.25
CA ILE A 89 6.14 23.63 7.77
C ILE A 89 7.22 23.70 6.70
N ARG A 90 7.49 22.55 6.05
CA ARG A 90 8.46 22.44 4.94
C ARG A 90 8.33 21.13 4.19
N PHE A 91 8.88 21.13 2.96
CA PHE A 91 9.21 19.93 2.23
C PHE A 91 10.72 19.70 2.29
N ILE A 92 11.16 18.58 2.90
CA ILE A 92 12.56 18.16 2.97
C ILE A 92 12.87 17.38 1.70
N LYS A 93 13.90 17.77 0.96
CA LYS A 93 14.33 17.16 -0.29
C LYS A 93 15.76 16.67 -0.17
N GLY A 94 16.10 15.67 -0.97
CA GLY A 94 17.48 15.18 -1.05
C GLY A 94 17.58 13.72 -1.50
N HIS A 95 16.52 12.90 -1.35
CA HIS A 95 16.47 11.59 -1.99
C HIS A 95 16.51 11.71 -3.52
N LYS A 96 17.19 10.76 -4.17
CA LYS A 96 17.29 10.67 -5.63
C LYS A 96 16.16 9.81 -6.20
N GLY A 97 14.90 10.22 -5.95
CA GLY A 97 13.71 9.51 -6.38
C GLY A 97 12.65 9.41 -5.28
N PRO A 98 11.63 8.57 -5.46
CA PRO A 98 10.54 8.35 -4.50
C PRO A 98 11.03 8.11 -3.08
N VAL A 99 10.41 8.79 -2.10
CA VAL A 99 10.54 8.46 -0.68
C VAL A 99 9.46 7.44 -0.35
N TYR A 100 9.84 6.33 0.25
CA TYR A 100 8.93 5.22 0.54
C TYR A 100 8.43 5.19 1.97
N SER A 101 9.28 5.54 2.94
CA SER A 101 8.88 5.52 4.34
C SER A 101 9.56 6.64 5.13
N VAL A 102 8.90 7.10 6.19
CA VAL A 102 9.38 8.14 7.10
C VAL A 102 9.04 7.80 8.54
N LYS A 103 9.91 8.22 9.46
CA LYS A 103 9.67 8.08 10.91
C LYS A 103 10.30 9.23 11.68
N PHE A 104 9.69 9.61 12.80
CA PHE A 104 10.36 10.41 13.82
C PHE A 104 11.33 9.54 14.63
N SER A 105 12.44 10.14 15.08
CA SER A 105 13.26 9.53 16.13
C SER A 105 12.51 9.49 17.47
N ASP A 106 12.90 8.57 18.34
CA ASP A 106 12.26 8.39 19.66
C ASP A 106 12.30 9.67 20.52
N ASP A 107 13.34 10.49 20.37
CA ASP A 107 13.50 11.78 21.07
C ASP A 107 12.88 12.98 20.32
N ASN A 108 12.24 12.74 19.18
CA ASN A 108 11.68 13.78 18.31
C ASN A 108 12.70 14.83 17.78
N LYS A 109 14.00 14.59 17.86
CA LYS A 109 15.00 15.55 17.34
C LYS A 109 15.34 15.34 15.88
N TYR A 110 15.16 14.10 15.40
CA TYR A 110 15.53 13.70 14.07
C TYR A 110 14.34 13.12 13.30
N ILE A 111 14.54 13.01 11.99
CA ILE A 111 13.65 12.35 11.05
C ILE A 111 14.48 11.29 10.34
N TYR A 112 13.91 10.11 10.19
CA TYR A 112 14.41 9.04 9.36
C TYR A 112 13.57 8.94 8.08
N SER A 113 14.20 8.63 6.97
CA SER A 113 13.50 8.36 5.72
C SER A 113 14.20 7.29 4.90
N SER A 114 13.44 6.54 4.12
CA SER A 114 13.96 5.59 3.15
C SER A 114 13.38 5.85 1.75
N GLY A 115 14.12 5.47 0.71
CA GLY A 115 13.67 5.76 -0.64
C GLY A 115 14.16 4.77 -1.70
N TYR A 116 13.74 5.07 -2.93
CA TYR A 116 14.10 4.34 -4.15
C TYR A 116 15.62 4.31 -4.39
N ASP A 117 16.34 5.33 -3.94
CA ASP A 117 17.79 5.44 -4.05
C ASP A 117 18.56 4.43 -3.16
N GLY A 118 17.84 3.62 -2.38
CA GLY A 118 18.41 2.59 -1.53
C GLY A 118 19.05 3.09 -0.24
N GLU A 119 18.81 4.35 0.12
CA GLU A 119 19.36 4.91 1.35
C GLU A 119 18.29 5.02 2.44
N ILE A 120 18.71 4.77 3.70
CA ILE A 120 18.02 5.25 4.88
C ILE A 120 18.80 6.48 5.37
N ARG A 121 18.13 7.61 5.49
CA ARG A 121 18.72 8.92 5.77
C ARG A 121 18.27 9.48 7.10
N LEU A 122 19.20 10.20 7.75
CA LEU A 122 18.96 10.96 8.97
C LEU A 122 18.93 12.45 8.66
N TRP A 123 17.90 13.14 9.19
CA TRP A 123 17.71 14.59 9.02
C TRP A 123 17.47 15.24 10.37
N LYS A 124 17.95 16.48 10.56
CA LYS A 124 17.57 17.30 11.71
C LYS A 124 16.12 17.76 11.55
N ARG A 125 15.25 17.47 12.53
CA ARG A 125 13.86 17.92 12.47
C ARG A 125 13.74 19.45 12.49
N SER A 126 14.60 20.14 13.26
CA SER A 126 14.55 21.59 13.48
C SER A 126 14.61 22.40 12.18
N ASN A 127 15.45 22.02 11.24
CA ASN A 127 15.69 22.75 9.99
C ASN A 127 15.58 21.90 8.71
N GLY A 128 15.41 20.58 8.82
CA GLY A 128 15.34 19.66 7.67
C GLY A 128 16.72 19.39 7.04
N GLU A 129 17.80 19.74 7.71
CA GLU A 129 19.15 19.53 7.21
C GLU A 129 19.51 18.04 7.19
N PHE A 130 20.11 17.59 6.10
CA PHE A 130 20.66 16.24 5.98
C PHE A 130 21.86 16.07 6.93
N VAL A 131 21.85 15.02 7.73
CA VAL A 131 22.95 14.71 8.65
C VAL A 131 23.90 13.69 8.01
N ARG A 132 23.39 12.52 7.70
CA ARG A 132 24.14 11.42 7.10
C ARG A 132 23.22 10.31 6.61
N PRO A 133 23.68 9.45 5.71
CA PRO A 133 23.04 8.16 5.48
C PRO A 133 23.28 7.25 6.69
N LEU A 134 22.28 6.49 7.08
CA LEU A 134 22.40 5.39 8.03
C LEU A 134 22.70 4.07 7.31
N ILE A 135 22.05 3.86 6.18
CA ILE A 135 22.19 2.67 5.32
C ILE A 135 22.36 3.11 3.86
N LYS A 136 23.18 2.36 3.12
CA LYS A 136 23.30 2.40 1.66
C LYS A 136 23.15 0.98 1.12
N ASN A 137 21.94 0.61 0.73
CA ASN A 137 21.61 -0.76 0.32
C ASN A 137 21.85 -1.03 -1.17
N GLY A 138 21.90 0.01 -2.01
CA GLY A 138 22.00 -0.13 -3.47
C GLY A 138 20.66 -0.40 -4.19
N TRP A 139 19.68 -1.00 -3.51
CA TRP A 139 18.31 -1.20 -3.96
C TRP A 139 17.33 -0.45 -3.06
N GLY A 140 16.24 0.05 -3.61
CA GLY A 140 15.24 0.82 -2.88
C GLY A 140 14.80 0.12 -1.58
N VAL A 141 14.77 0.88 -0.49
CA VAL A 141 14.34 0.42 0.83
C VAL A 141 12.87 0.79 1.00
N SER A 142 12.00 -0.21 0.95
CA SER A 142 10.54 -0.04 0.95
C SER A 142 9.97 0.21 2.35
N VAL A 143 10.51 -0.46 3.36
CA VAL A 143 10.09 -0.38 4.75
C VAL A 143 11.30 -0.43 5.66
N PHE A 144 11.25 0.27 6.79
CA PHE A 144 12.33 0.24 7.78
C PHE A 144 11.84 0.52 9.20
N GLU A 145 12.62 0.08 10.17
CA GLU A 145 12.50 0.43 11.58
C GLU A 145 13.89 0.79 12.13
N VAL A 146 13.93 1.80 12.99
CA VAL A 146 15.13 2.19 13.73
C VAL A 146 14.84 2.08 15.21
N SER A 147 15.58 1.23 15.91
CA SER A 147 15.52 1.13 17.36
C SER A 147 16.89 1.54 17.94
N GLU A 148 17.00 2.79 18.33
CA GLU A 148 18.21 3.33 18.97
C GLU A 148 18.46 2.62 20.30
N GLN A 149 17.40 2.38 21.07
CA GLN A 149 17.46 1.73 22.37
C GLN A 149 17.99 0.28 22.26
N ASN A 150 17.54 -0.47 21.26
CA ASN A 150 17.92 -1.85 21.03
C ASN A 150 19.07 -1.98 20.01
N ASN A 151 19.66 -0.86 19.63
CA ASN A 151 20.84 -0.75 18.77
C ASN A 151 20.70 -1.48 17.43
N PHE A 152 19.57 -1.37 16.74
CA PHE A 152 19.41 -1.95 15.41
C PHE A 152 18.67 -1.06 14.41
N ILE A 153 18.92 -1.33 13.13
CA ILE A 153 18.11 -0.91 11.99
C ILE A 153 17.66 -2.17 11.28
N ALA A 154 16.35 -2.35 11.16
CA ALA A 154 15.73 -3.42 10.38
C ALA A 154 15.10 -2.83 9.12
N TYR A 155 15.28 -3.45 7.96
CA TYR A 155 14.67 -2.95 6.74
C TYR A 155 14.39 -4.05 5.72
N GLY A 156 13.35 -3.79 4.92
CA GLY A 156 13.00 -4.57 3.75
C GLY A 156 13.24 -3.78 2.46
N SER A 157 13.68 -4.45 1.42
CA SER A 157 14.03 -3.82 0.15
C SER A 157 13.21 -4.36 -1.02
N ILE A 158 13.22 -3.61 -2.12
CA ILE A 158 12.48 -3.97 -3.34
C ILE A 158 13.08 -5.17 -4.09
N ASP A 159 14.33 -5.53 -3.81
CA ASP A 159 14.97 -6.77 -4.31
C ASP A 159 14.66 -7.99 -3.42
N GLY A 160 13.83 -7.83 -2.38
CA GLY A 160 13.30 -8.92 -1.56
C GLY A 160 14.16 -9.29 -0.35
N LYS A 161 15.17 -8.50 -0.03
CA LYS A 161 16.00 -8.74 1.14
C LYS A 161 15.41 -8.11 2.39
N ILE A 162 15.49 -8.84 3.48
CA ILE A 162 15.32 -8.36 4.85
C ILE A 162 16.70 -8.28 5.46
N ILE A 163 17.10 -7.13 5.92
CA ILE A 163 18.41 -6.91 6.49
C ILE A 163 18.28 -6.26 7.86
N ILE A 164 19.06 -6.77 8.80
CA ILE A 164 19.20 -6.22 10.14
C ILE A 164 20.65 -5.78 10.30
N SER A 165 20.86 -4.54 10.73
CA SER A 165 22.19 -3.96 10.95
C SER A 165 22.27 -3.31 12.33
N GLU A 166 23.46 -3.19 12.92
CA GLU A 166 23.66 -2.40 14.12
C GLU A 166 23.41 -0.91 13.83
N TYR A 167 22.71 -0.23 14.75
CA TYR A 167 22.54 1.22 14.68
C TYR A 167 23.90 1.90 14.85
N ASN A 168 24.20 2.90 14.05
CA ASN A 168 25.48 3.64 14.05
C ASN A 168 26.74 2.85 13.66
N LYS A 169 26.62 1.61 13.20
CA LYS A 169 27.74 0.85 12.67
C LYS A 169 27.35 0.23 11.33
N ASP A 170 28.30 0.20 10.42
CA ASP A 170 28.13 -0.53 9.14
C ASP A 170 28.38 -2.03 9.36
N LYS A 171 27.63 -2.63 10.29
CA LYS A 171 27.73 -4.04 10.62
C LYS A 171 26.39 -4.71 10.48
N LYS A 172 26.30 -5.60 9.52
CA LYS A 172 25.14 -6.44 9.30
C LYS A 172 25.06 -7.53 10.37
N ILE A 173 23.90 -7.71 10.97
CA ILE A 173 23.58 -8.75 11.95
C ILE A 173 22.94 -9.95 11.24
N LEU A 174 21.97 -9.71 10.33
CA LEU A 174 21.21 -10.74 9.65
C LEU A 174 20.85 -10.28 8.23
N GLU A 175 20.86 -11.20 7.28
CA GLU A 175 20.31 -11.02 5.94
C GLU A 175 19.46 -12.23 5.56
N ILE A 176 18.20 -12.01 5.15
CA ILE A 176 17.28 -13.01 4.62
C ILE A 176 16.79 -12.53 3.26
N GLY A 177 16.75 -13.39 2.27
CA GLY A 177 16.17 -13.08 0.96
C GLY A 177 16.85 -13.83 -0.17
N GLU A 178 16.05 -14.64 -0.87
CA GLU A 178 16.53 -15.49 -1.97
C GLU A 178 15.72 -15.27 -3.26
N ASP A 179 14.47 -14.83 -3.16
CA ASP A 179 13.48 -14.93 -4.25
C ASP A 179 13.21 -13.63 -5.01
N ARG A 180 13.96 -12.56 -4.73
CA ARG A 180 13.82 -11.22 -5.32
C ARG A 180 12.37 -10.68 -5.28
N THR A 181 11.62 -11.05 -4.26
CA THR A 181 10.22 -10.62 -4.09
C THR A 181 10.18 -9.41 -3.14
N PRO A 182 9.76 -8.23 -3.60
CA PRO A 182 9.75 -7.01 -2.78
C PRO A 182 9.10 -7.20 -1.41
N ILE A 183 9.76 -6.70 -0.37
CA ILE A 183 9.17 -6.57 0.96
C ILE A 183 8.29 -5.34 0.93
N LEU A 184 7.02 -5.47 1.33
CA LEU A 184 6.02 -4.40 1.21
C LEU A 184 5.54 -3.86 2.54
N SER A 185 5.58 -4.68 3.59
CA SER A 185 5.11 -4.29 4.92
C SER A 185 6.03 -4.81 6.01
N MET A 186 6.01 -4.10 7.12
CA MET A 186 6.76 -4.46 8.33
C MET A 186 6.04 -3.91 9.56
N TYR A 187 6.06 -4.69 10.65
CA TYR A 187 5.57 -4.24 11.94
C TYR A 187 6.52 -4.66 13.06
N TYR A 188 6.88 -3.72 13.93
CA TYR A 188 7.72 -3.98 15.09
C TYR A 188 6.90 -3.87 16.37
N LEU A 189 6.72 -5.00 17.05
CA LEU A 189 6.08 -5.10 18.35
C LEU A 189 7.17 -5.06 19.45
N LYS A 190 7.51 -3.84 19.88
CA LYS A 190 8.64 -3.57 20.77
C LYS A 190 8.54 -4.32 22.10
N ASN A 191 7.35 -4.36 22.69
CA ASN A 191 7.15 -4.96 24.03
C ASN A 191 7.34 -6.47 24.03
N GLU A 192 7.13 -7.14 22.90
CA GLU A 192 7.25 -8.58 22.74
C GLU A 192 8.54 -8.99 22.02
N ASN A 193 9.37 -8.02 21.62
CA ASN A 193 10.59 -8.22 20.85
C ASN A 193 10.37 -8.99 19.54
N LEU A 194 9.24 -8.76 18.87
CA LEU A 194 8.89 -9.37 17.60
C LEU A 194 8.87 -8.35 16.47
N ILE A 195 9.42 -8.73 15.32
CA ILE A 195 9.32 -7.96 14.10
C ILE A 195 8.84 -8.86 12.96
N SER A 196 7.89 -8.37 12.19
CA SER A 196 7.32 -9.09 11.05
C SER A 196 7.56 -8.39 9.74
N PHE A 197 7.70 -9.16 8.66
CA PHE A 197 7.90 -8.69 7.29
C PHE A 197 6.98 -9.43 6.34
N GLY A 198 6.23 -8.68 5.54
CA GLY A 198 5.35 -9.19 4.50
C GLY A 198 5.86 -8.87 3.10
N ASN A 199 5.83 -9.85 2.20
CA ASN A 199 6.31 -9.66 0.84
C ASN A 199 5.19 -9.61 -0.23
N ALA A 200 5.58 -9.33 -1.47
CA ALA A 200 4.67 -9.19 -2.60
C ALA A 200 4.03 -10.51 -3.07
N LYS A 201 4.45 -11.66 -2.55
CA LYS A 201 3.87 -12.98 -2.86
C LYS A 201 3.05 -13.58 -1.71
N GLY A 202 2.95 -12.88 -0.57
CA GLY A 202 2.16 -13.33 0.57
C GLY A 202 2.94 -14.09 1.63
N ARG A 203 4.27 -14.19 1.49
CA ARG A 203 5.14 -14.75 2.52
C ARG A 203 5.27 -13.77 3.66
N MET A 204 5.10 -14.27 4.88
CA MET A 204 5.28 -13.58 6.14
C MET A 204 6.46 -14.19 6.88
N ILE A 205 7.38 -13.35 7.33
CA ILE A 205 8.53 -13.72 8.16
C ILE A 205 8.42 -12.98 9.48
N ILE A 206 8.54 -13.69 10.59
CA ILE A 206 8.54 -13.13 11.95
C ILE A 206 9.85 -13.50 12.63
N LEU A 207 10.53 -12.51 13.18
CA LEU A 207 11.80 -12.65 13.88
C LEU A 207 11.67 -12.20 15.33
N ASP A 208 12.38 -12.90 16.22
CA ASP A 208 12.71 -12.44 17.57
C ASP A 208 13.85 -11.42 17.50
N THR A 209 13.66 -10.21 18.01
CA THR A 209 14.63 -9.11 17.90
C THR A 209 15.73 -9.15 18.97
N GLN A 210 15.64 -9.99 19.98
CA GLN A 210 16.71 -10.18 20.96
C GLN A 210 17.75 -11.17 20.45
N LYS A 211 17.30 -12.27 19.85
CA LYS A 211 18.15 -13.36 19.38
C LYS A 211 18.41 -13.31 17.87
N TRP A 212 17.65 -12.50 17.15
CA TRP A 212 17.59 -12.47 15.68
C TRP A 212 17.32 -13.85 15.10
N ALA A 213 16.48 -14.61 15.81
CA ALA A 213 16.07 -15.94 15.42
C ALA A 213 14.74 -15.90 14.67
N LEU A 214 14.60 -16.83 13.72
CA LEU A 214 13.35 -17.04 13.02
C LEU A 214 12.31 -17.62 13.98
N VAL A 215 11.20 -16.90 14.17
CA VAL A 215 10.04 -17.38 14.93
C VAL A 215 9.10 -18.11 13.99
N ARG A 216 8.81 -17.52 12.82
CA ARG A 216 7.92 -18.11 11.84
C ARG A 216 8.18 -17.62 10.43
N ASP A 217 7.99 -18.52 9.45
CA ASP A 217 8.09 -18.27 8.02
C ASP A 217 6.98 -19.07 7.31
N PHE A 218 6.03 -18.38 6.67
CA PHE A 218 4.86 -19.03 6.08
C PHE A 218 4.18 -18.15 5.02
N ASN A 219 3.37 -18.75 4.18
CA ASN A 219 2.50 -18.02 3.26
C ASN A 219 1.19 -17.66 3.96
N ALA A 220 1.05 -16.37 4.31
CA ALA A 220 -0.11 -15.88 5.03
C ALA A 220 -1.32 -15.62 4.12
N VAL A 221 -1.09 -15.15 2.90
CA VAL A 221 -2.12 -14.82 1.92
C VAL A 221 -1.62 -15.14 0.50
N ASN A 222 -2.53 -15.17 -0.46
CA ASN A 222 -2.17 -15.29 -1.87
C ASN A 222 -2.04 -13.91 -2.51
N GLY A 223 -0.83 -13.43 -2.71
CA GLY A 223 -0.53 -12.12 -3.27
C GLY A 223 0.12 -11.17 -2.26
N PRO A 224 0.28 -9.89 -2.61
CA PRO A 224 1.03 -8.95 -1.79
C PRO A 224 0.40 -8.75 -0.41
N ILE A 225 1.25 -8.67 0.60
CA ILE A 225 0.91 -8.22 1.94
C ILE A 225 1.17 -6.72 1.98
N TRP A 226 0.09 -5.95 1.90
CA TRP A 226 0.18 -4.48 1.90
C TRP A 226 0.44 -3.91 3.28
N ASP A 227 -0.11 -4.58 4.31
CA ASP A 227 0.12 -4.20 5.69
C ASP A 227 -0.06 -5.39 6.63
N ASN A 228 0.54 -5.32 7.81
CA ASN A 228 0.42 -6.33 8.84
C ASN A 228 0.55 -5.71 10.23
N ILE A 229 -0.05 -6.31 11.23
CA ILE A 229 0.04 -5.89 12.63
C ILE A 229 0.13 -7.10 13.55
N LEU A 230 1.10 -7.07 14.45
CA LEU A 230 1.23 -8.03 15.56
C LEU A 230 0.45 -7.51 16.76
N PHE A 231 -0.32 -8.37 17.40
CA PHE A 231 -1.07 -8.01 18.60
C PHE A 231 -0.34 -8.48 19.86
N PRO A 232 -0.14 -7.55 20.82
CA PRO A 232 0.36 -7.94 22.14
C PRO A 232 -0.70 -8.80 22.85
N ASN A 233 -0.25 -9.68 23.72
CA ASN A 233 -1.06 -10.50 24.65
C ASN A 233 -1.84 -11.67 24.04
N ASP A 234 -2.09 -11.74 22.77
CA ASP A 234 -2.81 -12.88 22.17
C ASP A 234 -2.01 -13.65 21.10
N SER A 235 -0.74 -13.29 20.95
CA SER A 235 0.18 -13.97 20.01
C SER A 235 -0.39 -14.09 18.61
N SER A 236 -1.16 -13.09 18.16
CA SER A 236 -1.78 -13.09 16.83
C SER A 236 -1.21 -12.02 15.90
N LEU A 237 -1.36 -12.30 14.61
CA LEU A 237 -0.99 -11.44 13.51
C LEU A 237 -2.22 -11.21 12.63
N ILE A 238 -2.52 -9.97 12.29
CA ILE A 238 -3.47 -9.64 11.23
C ILE A 238 -2.69 -9.21 10.00
N VAL A 239 -3.13 -9.71 8.84
CA VAL A 239 -2.53 -9.44 7.54
C VAL A 239 -3.58 -8.87 6.60
N ALA A 240 -3.23 -7.77 5.94
CA ALA A 240 -4.01 -7.15 4.88
C ALA A 240 -3.35 -7.40 3.52
N GLY A 241 -4.11 -7.96 2.58
CA GLY A 241 -3.64 -8.30 1.24
C GLY A 241 -4.56 -7.78 0.14
N LEU A 242 -4.66 -8.54 -0.94
CA LEU A 242 -5.56 -8.23 -2.05
C LEU A 242 -7.00 -8.70 -1.81
N ASP A 243 -7.24 -9.49 -0.78
CA ASP A 243 -8.56 -9.96 -0.44
C ASP A 243 -9.40 -8.84 0.17
N ASP A 244 -10.72 -8.95 0.10
CA ASP A 244 -11.69 -8.03 0.68
C ASP A 244 -11.95 -8.32 2.19
N PHE A 245 -11.06 -9.07 2.83
CA PHE A 245 -11.07 -9.40 4.26
C PHE A 245 -9.65 -9.40 4.82
N LEU A 246 -9.54 -9.21 6.12
CA LEU A 246 -8.31 -9.37 6.88
C LEU A 246 -8.15 -10.83 7.30
N THR A 247 -6.92 -11.34 7.26
CA THR A 247 -6.61 -12.70 7.73
C THR A 247 -5.92 -12.61 9.07
N ARG A 248 -6.44 -13.33 10.07
CA ARG A 248 -5.80 -13.48 11.38
C ARG A 248 -5.06 -14.81 11.46
N TRP A 249 -3.87 -14.77 12.02
CA TRP A 249 -3.00 -15.92 12.25
C TRP A 249 -2.54 -15.96 13.71
N GLU A 250 -2.54 -17.17 14.30
CA GLU A 250 -1.85 -17.43 15.56
C GLU A 250 -0.34 -17.54 15.27
N ILE A 251 0.52 -16.97 16.13
CA ILE A 251 1.98 -16.97 15.89
C ILE A 251 2.62 -18.25 16.41
N PHE A 252 2.18 -18.77 17.56
CA PHE A 252 2.87 -19.86 18.28
C PHE A 252 2.15 -21.22 18.24
N ASP A 253 0.83 -21.27 18.05
CA ASP A 253 0.02 -22.50 18.13
C ASP A 253 -0.38 -23.02 16.75
N PHE A 254 0.58 -23.58 15.98
CA PHE A 254 0.23 -24.28 14.75
C PHE A 254 1.04 -25.57 14.57
N PRO A 255 0.38 -26.69 14.32
CA PRO A 255 1.08 -27.89 13.87
C PRO A 255 1.72 -27.62 12.50
N PRO A 256 2.93 -28.14 12.24
CA PRO A 256 3.69 -27.89 10.99
C PRO A 256 2.98 -28.36 9.72
N GLU A 257 1.92 -29.12 9.82
CA GLU A 257 1.19 -29.70 8.68
C GLU A 257 0.20 -28.76 7.98
N ILE A 258 -0.05 -27.54 8.51
CA ILE A 258 -0.96 -26.54 7.89
C ILE A 258 -0.20 -25.56 6.98
N LEU A 259 1.09 -25.79 6.75
CA LEU A 259 1.93 -24.91 5.89
C LEU A 259 1.60 -25.02 4.39
N GLU A 260 0.85 -26.01 3.99
CA GLU A 260 0.34 -26.09 2.61
C GLU A 260 -1.13 -25.69 2.58
N ARG A 261 -1.41 -24.45 2.22
CA ARG A 261 -2.73 -24.13 1.68
C ARG A 261 -2.77 -24.64 0.25
N PRO A 262 -3.49 -25.75 -0.03
CA PRO A 262 -3.77 -26.12 -1.39
C PRO A 262 -4.82 -25.15 -1.92
N GLY A 263 -4.39 -24.21 -2.70
CA GLY A 263 -5.29 -23.35 -3.45
C GLY A 263 -4.50 -22.36 -4.28
N PRO A 264 -4.73 -22.31 -5.59
CA PRO A 264 -4.13 -21.31 -6.42
C PRO A 264 -4.55 -19.94 -5.91
N ALA A 265 -3.63 -18.99 -5.97
CA ALA A 265 -3.95 -17.57 -5.80
C ALA A 265 -5.23 -17.27 -6.58
N ARG A 266 -6.33 -16.97 -5.89
CA ARG A 266 -7.69 -16.85 -6.48
C ARG A 266 -7.77 -15.93 -7.69
N ARG A 267 -6.71 -15.18 -7.97
CA ARG A 267 -6.68 -14.17 -9.03
C ARG A 267 -5.78 -14.49 -10.22
N PHE A 268 -4.88 -15.49 -10.14
CA PHE A 268 -3.83 -15.65 -11.16
C PHE A 268 -3.66 -17.05 -11.74
N ASN A 269 -4.20 -18.08 -11.10
CA ASN A 269 -4.16 -19.45 -11.64
C ASN A 269 -5.59 -20.02 -11.74
N PRO A 270 -6.17 -20.06 -12.92
CA PRO A 270 -7.41 -20.81 -13.12
C PRO A 270 -7.15 -22.29 -12.89
N ILE A 271 -8.06 -22.92 -12.14
CA ILE A 271 -8.03 -24.37 -11.81
C ILE A 271 -8.14 -25.26 -13.07
N ARG A 272 -8.42 -24.65 -14.23
CA ARG A 272 -8.59 -25.31 -15.55
C ARG A 272 -7.79 -24.56 -16.61
N GLU A 273 -7.48 -25.22 -17.70
CA GLU A 273 -7.00 -24.52 -18.89
C GLU A 273 -8.06 -23.53 -19.37
N VAL A 274 -7.73 -22.25 -19.32
CA VAL A 274 -8.59 -21.15 -19.74
C VAL A 274 -7.97 -20.44 -20.94
N GLY A 275 -8.81 -19.90 -21.80
CA GLY A 275 -8.38 -19.11 -22.93
C GLY A 275 -7.63 -17.82 -22.50
N ASN A 276 -6.83 -17.27 -23.43
CA ASN A 276 -6.02 -16.08 -23.16
C ASN A 276 -6.89 -14.90 -22.65
N GLY A 277 -8.08 -14.67 -23.21
CA GLY A 277 -8.96 -13.58 -22.78
C GLY A 277 -9.40 -13.68 -21.31
N GLU A 278 -9.73 -14.89 -20.84
CA GLU A 278 -10.05 -15.14 -19.43
C GLU A 278 -8.83 -14.93 -18.54
N LYS A 279 -7.63 -15.34 -18.97
CA LYS A 279 -6.37 -15.07 -18.27
C LYS A 279 -6.12 -13.55 -18.12
N GLN A 280 -6.33 -12.80 -19.20
CA GLN A 280 -6.13 -11.35 -19.16
C GLN A 280 -7.15 -10.66 -18.24
N PHE A 281 -8.43 -11.08 -18.28
CA PHE A 281 -9.44 -10.59 -17.35
C PHE A 281 -9.07 -10.90 -15.89
N ALA A 282 -8.71 -12.14 -15.59
CA ALA A 282 -8.32 -12.56 -14.25
C ALA A 282 -7.14 -11.74 -13.70
N ARG A 283 -6.14 -11.48 -14.55
CA ARG A 283 -4.92 -10.76 -14.15
C ARG A 283 -5.08 -9.25 -14.00
N LYS A 284 -5.91 -8.62 -14.85
CA LYS A 284 -5.95 -7.15 -14.97
C LYS A 284 -7.27 -6.52 -14.54
N CYS A 285 -8.37 -7.24 -14.56
CA CYS A 285 -9.69 -6.66 -14.39
C CYS A 285 -10.43 -7.18 -13.15
N SER A 286 -10.28 -8.49 -12.85
CA SER A 286 -11.09 -9.18 -11.83
C SER A 286 -10.91 -8.63 -10.42
N VAL A 287 -9.82 -7.97 -10.14
CA VAL A 287 -9.55 -7.30 -8.84
C VAL A 287 -10.58 -6.22 -8.55
N CYS A 288 -10.89 -5.41 -9.59
CA CYS A 288 -11.75 -4.24 -9.44
C CYS A 288 -13.14 -4.45 -10.02
N HIS A 289 -13.34 -5.40 -10.93
CA HIS A 289 -14.59 -5.56 -11.67
C HIS A 289 -15.20 -6.94 -11.50
N THR A 290 -16.54 -7.02 -11.47
CA THR A 290 -17.33 -8.24 -11.57
C THR A 290 -17.93 -8.37 -12.96
N LEU A 291 -18.30 -9.60 -13.35
CA LEU A 291 -18.95 -9.89 -14.64
C LEU A 291 -20.47 -10.08 -14.51
N THR A 292 -20.98 -10.12 -13.30
CA THR A 292 -22.39 -10.39 -12.98
C THR A 292 -23.07 -9.21 -12.34
N LEU A 293 -24.38 -9.06 -12.53
CA LEU A 293 -25.19 -7.98 -11.97
C LEU A 293 -25.12 -7.93 -10.44
N ASN A 294 -25.25 -9.09 -9.80
CA ASN A 294 -25.31 -9.24 -8.34
C ASN A 294 -23.96 -9.67 -7.73
N GLY A 295 -22.86 -9.43 -8.45
CA GLY A 295 -21.53 -9.71 -7.94
C GLY A 295 -21.19 -8.89 -6.70
N LYS A 296 -20.30 -9.40 -5.84
CA LYS A 296 -19.78 -8.63 -4.69
C LYS A 296 -19.31 -7.26 -5.14
N LYS A 297 -19.66 -6.21 -4.40
CA LYS A 297 -19.17 -4.84 -4.67
C LYS A 297 -17.63 -4.84 -4.66
N ARG A 298 -17.04 -4.31 -5.72
CA ARG A 298 -15.59 -4.15 -5.89
C ARG A 298 -15.26 -2.67 -6.10
N ALA A 299 -13.95 -2.36 -6.17
CA ALA A 299 -13.48 -0.99 -6.39
C ALA A 299 -13.96 -0.37 -7.71
N GLY A 300 -14.15 -1.17 -8.75
CA GLY A 300 -14.71 -0.76 -10.04
C GLY A 300 -16.16 -1.18 -10.24
N PRO A 301 -16.86 -0.58 -11.23
CA PRO A 301 -18.23 -0.95 -11.58
C PRO A 301 -18.29 -2.36 -12.16
N THR A 302 -19.45 -3.02 -12.05
CA THR A 302 -19.66 -4.30 -12.75
C THR A 302 -19.58 -4.11 -14.27
N LEU A 303 -18.94 -5.07 -14.95
CA LEU A 303 -18.89 -5.12 -16.42
C LEU A 303 -20.09 -5.87 -17.04
N TYR A 304 -21.04 -6.31 -16.21
CA TYR A 304 -22.29 -6.91 -16.72
C TYR A 304 -22.96 -5.95 -17.72
N LYS A 305 -23.25 -6.40 -18.92
CA LYS A 305 -23.79 -5.60 -20.04
C LYS A 305 -22.98 -4.30 -20.28
N VAL A 306 -21.67 -4.41 -20.31
CA VAL A 306 -20.81 -3.24 -20.52
C VAL A 306 -20.85 -2.74 -21.96
N PHE A 307 -20.99 -3.63 -22.95
CA PHE A 307 -21.02 -3.24 -24.35
C PHE A 307 -22.30 -2.49 -24.70
N GLY A 308 -22.17 -1.33 -25.34
CA GLY A 308 -23.27 -0.39 -25.64
C GLY A 308 -23.64 0.55 -24.49
N ARG A 309 -23.05 0.40 -23.31
CA ARG A 309 -23.32 1.27 -22.16
C ARG A 309 -22.48 2.54 -22.22
N GLU A 310 -23.08 3.69 -21.95
CA GLU A 310 -22.39 4.96 -21.77
C GLU A 310 -21.50 4.94 -20.51
N ALA A 311 -20.33 5.58 -20.60
CA ALA A 311 -19.45 5.71 -19.45
C ALA A 311 -20.13 6.56 -18.35
N GLY A 312 -19.89 6.24 -17.09
CA GLY A 312 -20.45 7.02 -15.97
C GLY A 312 -21.90 6.75 -15.63
N THR A 313 -22.63 5.86 -16.34
CA THR A 313 -24.10 5.73 -16.21
C THR A 313 -24.62 4.60 -15.34
N LEU A 314 -23.76 3.68 -14.86
CA LEU A 314 -24.19 2.55 -14.03
C LEU A 314 -24.74 3.04 -12.69
N LYS A 315 -26.02 2.78 -12.42
CA LYS A 315 -26.68 3.14 -11.16
C LYS A 315 -26.00 2.49 -9.96
N GLY A 316 -25.83 3.25 -8.88
CA GLY A 316 -25.26 2.76 -7.62
C GLY A 316 -23.73 2.69 -7.56
N TYR A 317 -23.02 3.16 -8.60
CA TYR A 317 -21.56 3.34 -8.59
C TYR A 317 -21.21 4.83 -8.68
N LYS A 318 -20.26 5.29 -7.82
CA LYS A 318 -19.85 6.70 -7.77
C LYS A 318 -18.69 6.93 -8.74
N TYR A 319 -18.97 7.51 -9.88
CA TYR A 319 -17.98 7.88 -10.89
C TYR A 319 -17.33 9.25 -10.61
N SER A 320 -16.19 9.52 -11.29
CA SER A 320 -15.62 10.86 -11.36
C SER A 320 -16.49 11.77 -12.23
N GLU A 321 -16.44 13.09 -11.98
CA GLU A 321 -17.18 14.05 -12.80
C GLU A 321 -16.81 14.00 -14.29
N ALA A 322 -15.54 13.73 -14.59
CA ALA A 322 -15.08 13.57 -15.96
C ALA A 322 -15.76 12.40 -16.68
N LEU A 323 -15.96 11.26 -15.99
CA LEU A 323 -16.66 10.12 -16.57
C LEU A 323 -18.19 10.34 -16.69
N ILE A 324 -18.78 11.08 -15.76
CA ILE A 324 -20.23 11.44 -15.82
C ILE A 324 -20.51 12.36 -17.01
N LYS A 325 -19.55 13.22 -17.36
CA LYS A 325 -19.67 14.18 -18.48
C LYS A 325 -19.12 13.62 -19.80
N SER A 326 -18.72 12.37 -19.84
CA SER A 326 -18.10 11.75 -21.02
C SER A 326 -19.16 11.17 -21.95
N ASP A 327 -19.04 11.42 -23.24
CA ASP A 327 -19.86 10.84 -24.31
C ASP A 327 -19.34 9.44 -24.76
N LEU A 328 -18.41 8.86 -23.99
CA LEU A 328 -17.80 7.59 -24.31
C LEU A 328 -18.81 6.44 -24.20
N ILE A 329 -18.99 5.69 -25.27
CA ILE A 329 -19.77 4.44 -25.26
C ILE A 329 -18.81 3.25 -25.26
N TRP A 330 -19.00 2.32 -24.33
CA TRP A 330 -18.17 1.13 -24.24
C TRP A 330 -18.50 0.16 -25.38
N ASN A 331 -17.55 -0.03 -26.27
CA ASN A 331 -17.59 -0.97 -27.38
C ASN A 331 -16.20 -1.63 -27.59
N GLU A 332 -16.08 -2.52 -28.58
CA GLU A 332 -14.81 -3.21 -28.82
C GLU A 332 -13.65 -2.24 -29.09
N SER A 333 -13.91 -1.17 -29.86
CA SER A 333 -12.91 -0.15 -30.21
C SER A 333 -12.47 0.65 -28.99
N THR A 334 -13.42 1.15 -28.20
CA THR A 334 -13.12 1.99 -27.02
C THR A 334 -12.46 1.20 -25.89
N ILE A 335 -12.82 -0.09 -25.73
CA ILE A 335 -12.14 -0.99 -24.79
C ILE A 335 -10.72 -1.32 -25.27
N ASN A 336 -10.52 -1.55 -26.59
CA ASN A 336 -9.18 -1.72 -27.14
C ASN A 336 -8.31 -0.48 -26.90
N GLN A 337 -8.85 0.71 -27.18
CA GLN A 337 -8.16 1.97 -26.96
C GLN A 337 -7.81 2.20 -25.49
N LEU A 338 -8.72 1.87 -24.55
CA LEU A 338 -8.49 1.95 -23.12
C LEU A 338 -7.24 1.18 -22.68
N PHE A 339 -7.00 -0.01 -23.24
CA PHE A 339 -5.84 -0.82 -22.90
C PHE A 339 -4.62 -0.57 -23.78
N ASP A 340 -4.76 0.10 -24.90
CA ASP A 340 -3.66 0.50 -25.77
C ASP A 340 -3.02 1.82 -25.29
N GLU A 341 -3.82 2.87 -25.19
CA GLU A 341 -3.36 4.20 -24.80
C GLU A 341 -3.29 4.40 -23.29
N GLY A 342 -4.14 3.71 -22.54
CA GLY A 342 -4.25 3.77 -21.09
C GLY A 342 -5.48 4.54 -20.60
N PRO A 343 -5.98 4.17 -19.39
CA PRO A 343 -7.15 4.81 -18.79
C PRO A 343 -6.92 6.29 -18.45
N ASP A 344 -5.69 6.70 -18.26
CA ASP A 344 -5.30 8.09 -18.03
C ASP A 344 -5.63 9.00 -19.23
N LYS A 345 -5.61 8.44 -20.44
CA LYS A 345 -5.92 9.17 -21.69
C LYS A 345 -7.38 9.01 -22.12
N VAL A 346 -7.87 7.76 -22.11
CA VAL A 346 -9.21 7.44 -22.63
C VAL A 346 -10.32 7.85 -21.66
N THR A 347 -10.04 7.77 -20.37
CA THR A 347 -10.98 8.10 -19.29
C THR A 347 -10.30 9.02 -18.26
N PRO A 348 -9.95 10.25 -18.61
CA PRO A 348 -9.25 11.18 -17.72
C PRO A 348 -10.02 11.38 -16.42
N GLY A 349 -9.31 11.45 -15.29
CA GLY A 349 -9.91 11.53 -13.95
C GLY A 349 -10.51 10.22 -13.43
N THR A 350 -10.31 9.11 -14.13
CA THR A 350 -10.72 7.78 -13.66
C THR A 350 -9.96 7.34 -12.41
N LYS A 351 -10.62 6.51 -11.58
CA LYS A 351 -9.98 5.80 -10.47
C LYS A 351 -9.32 4.48 -10.91
N MET A 352 -9.46 4.10 -12.17
CA MET A 352 -8.84 2.90 -12.72
C MET A 352 -7.32 3.09 -12.75
N PRO A 353 -6.54 2.15 -12.21
CA PRO A 353 -5.08 2.19 -12.30
C PRO A 353 -4.61 2.19 -13.76
N ILE A 354 -3.50 2.85 -14.04
CA ILE A 354 -2.91 2.85 -15.39
C ILE A 354 -2.51 1.41 -15.74
N GLN A 355 -3.23 0.83 -16.69
CA GLN A 355 -2.98 -0.51 -17.19
C GLN A 355 -2.95 -0.48 -18.72
N ARG A 356 -1.83 -0.86 -19.28
CA ARG A 356 -1.66 -1.00 -20.73
C ARG A 356 -1.38 -2.44 -21.10
N MET A 357 -1.90 -2.85 -22.24
CA MET A 357 -1.66 -4.17 -22.83
C MET A 357 -1.00 -3.98 -24.19
N LYS A 358 0.34 -4.09 -24.25
CA LYS A 358 1.12 -3.82 -25.46
C LYS A 358 0.79 -4.77 -26.63
N LYS A 359 0.49 -6.05 -26.32
CA LYS A 359 0.19 -7.06 -27.32
C LYS A 359 -1.25 -6.93 -27.79
N TYR A 360 -1.45 -6.77 -29.08
CA TYR A 360 -2.78 -6.67 -29.69
C TYR A 360 -3.62 -7.93 -29.46
N GLU A 361 -2.99 -9.12 -29.56
CA GLU A 361 -3.66 -10.40 -29.34
C GLU A 361 -4.27 -10.50 -27.94
N ASP A 362 -3.58 -10.02 -26.92
CA ASP A 362 -4.08 -10.02 -25.53
C ASP A 362 -5.32 -9.14 -25.40
N ARG A 363 -5.32 -7.95 -26.02
CA ARG A 363 -6.46 -7.03 -26.02
C ARG A 363 -7.66 -7.63 -26.78
N ARG A 364 -7.42 -8.15 -27.98
CA ARG A 364 -8.43 -8.82 -28.81
C ARG A 364 -9.09 -9.99 -28.06
N ASP A 365 -8.29 -10.83 -27.45
CA ASP A 365 -8.79 -12.02 -26.75
C ASP A 365 -9.54 -11.65 -25.46
N LEU A 366 -9.09 -10.62 -24.74
CA LEU A 366 -9.81 -10.04 -23.60
C LEU A 366 -11.19 -9.52 -24.03
N ILE A 367 -11.26 -8.75 -25.11
CA ILE A 367 -12.51 -8.17 -25.63
C ILE A 367 -13.49 -9.28 -26.03
N LYS A 368 -13.01 -10.29 -26.76
CA LYS A 368 -13.82 -11.48 -27.13
C LYS A 368 -14.36 -12.19 -25.88
N TYR A 369 -13.54 -12.38 -24.87
CA TYR A 369 -13.96 -12.98 -23.61
C TYR A 369 -15.04 -12.14 -22.92
N LEU A 370 -14.80 -10.85 -22.74
CA LEU A 370 -15.78 -9.94 -22.12
C LEU A 370 -17.11 -9.96 -22.87
N LYS A 371 -17.09 -9.87 -24.19
CA LYS A 371 -18.32 -9.93 -25.03
C LYS A 371 -19.10 -11.20 -24.81
N LYS A 372 -18.41 -12.34 -24.64
CA LYS A 372 -19.04 -13.65 -24.38
C LYS A 372 -19.71 -13.74 -23.00
N VAL A 373 -19.11 -13.12 -21.97
CA VAL A 373 -19.51 -13.36 -20.57
C VAL A 373 -20.30 -12.20 -19.93
N THR A 374 -20.41 -11.05 -20.60
CA THR A 374 -21.12 -9.86 -20.08
C THR A 374 -22.38 -9.49 -20.84
N ASN A 375 -22.72 -10.19 -21.91
CA ASN A 375 -23.96 -10.01 -22.69
C ASN A 375 -25.18 -10.61 -21.99
#